data_80d0fa1646825c5b8f929898d49d7450
#
_entry.id   80d0fa1646825c5b8f929898d49d7450
#
_cell.length_a   1.000
_cell.length_b   1.000
_cell.length_c   1.000
_cell.angle_alpha   90.00
_cell.angle_beta   90.00
_cell.angle_gamma   90.00
#
_symmetry.space_group_name_H-M   'P 1'
#
loop_
_entity.id
_entity.type
_entity.pdbx_description
1 polymer ?
#
loop_
_entity_poly.entity_id
_entity_poly.type
_entity_poly.pdbx_seq_one_letter_code
_entity_poly.pdbx_strand_id
1 'polypeptide(L)' 'MQLENVIKRLVKFINTRVEALSITVTSGGVDNMEKYQYIIGQITALEATRQELSNLLNDKEQNEKGTVININTKQ' A
#
# COMPACT_ATOMS: atom_id res chain seq x y z
N MET A 1 11.48 3.95 -18.39
CA MET A 1 11.03 3.57 -17.08
C MET A 1 9.67 2.94 -17.12
N GLN A 2 9.46 1.88 -16.45
CA GLN A 2 8.19 1.22 -16.50
C GLN A 2 7.34 1.57 -15.31
N LEU A 3 6.07 1.79 -15.57
CA LEU A 3 5.13 2.15 -14.53
C LEU A 3 5.05 1.07 -13.46
N GLU A 4 5.09 -0.19 -13.86
CA GLU A 4 5.08 -1.27 -12.91
C GLU A 4 6.20 -1.18 -11.91
N ASN A 5 7.39 -0.83 -12.37
CA ASN A 5 8.54 -0.74 -11.48
C ASN A 5 8.39 0.42 -10.51
N VAL A 6 7.79 1.50 -10.98
CA VAL A 6 7.56 2.65 -10.11
C VAL A 6 6.57 2.27 -9.02
N ILE A 7 5.50 1.59 -9.38
CA ILE A 7 4.50 1.18 -8.40
C ILE A 7 5.10 0.22 -7.39
N LYS A 8 5.90 -0.75 -7.85
CA LYS A 8 6.50 -1.71 -6.94
C LYS A 8 7.45 -1.03 -5.96
N ARG A 9 8.16 -0.02 -6.42
CA ARG A 9 9.06 0.71 -5.53
C ARG A 9 8.29 1.51 -4.49
N LEU A 10 7.16 2.07 -4.88
CA LEU A 10 6.32 2.80 -3.94
C LEU A 10 5.74 1.86 -2.89
N VAL A 11 5.29 0.67 -3.32
CA VAL A 11 4.76 -0.31 -2.38
C VAL A 11 5.85 -0.70 -1.38
N LYS A 12 7.07 -0.91 -1.86
CA LYS A 12 8.17 -1.27 -0.99
C LYS A 12 8.47 -0.16 0.01
N PHE A 13 8.45 1.07 -0.45
CA PHE A 13 8.70 2.23 0.42
C PHE A 13 7.62 2.29 1.50
N ILE A 14 6.37 2.10 1.13
CA ILE A 14 5.27 2.15 2.08
C ILE A 14 5.40 1.03 3.11
N ASN A 15 5.75 -0.17 2.67
CA ASN A 15 5.93 -1.30 3.59
C ASN A 15 7.02 -0.99 4.61
N THR A 16 8.11 -0.38 4.16
CA THR A 16 9.21 -0.03 5.05
C THR A 16 8.76 1.01 6.08
N ARG A 17 7.96 1.99 5.64
CA ARG A 17 7.47 3.02 6.57
C ARG A 17 6.49 2.44 7.58
N VAL A 18 5.61 1.56 7.14
CA VAL A 18 4.65 0.94 8.03
C VAL A 18 5.38 0.10 9.06
N GLU A 19 6.39 -0.64 8.64
CA GLU A 19 7.14 -1.45 9.54
C GLU A 19 7.86 -0.60 10.59
N ALA A 20 8.46 0.50 10.17
CA ALA A 20 9.16 1.38 11.10
C ALA A 20 8.19 1.98 12.12
N LEU A 21 7.00 2.38 11.67
CA LEU A 21 6.00 2.94 12.57
C LEU A 21 5.48 1.88 13.55
N SER A 22 5.31 0.65 13.05
CA SER A 22 4.84 -0.43 13.89
C SER A 22 5.85 -0.77 14.98
N ILE A 23 7.13 -0.74 14.63
CA ILE A 23 8.19 -1.01 15.60
C ILE A 23 8.19 0.08 16.67
N THR A 24 7.97 1.33 16.27
CA THR A 24 7.94 2.42 17.23
C THR A 24 6.82 2.21 18.27
N VAL A 25 5.66 1.75 17.80
CA VAL A 25 4.55 1.53 18.71
C VAL A 25 4.82 0.34 19.63
N THR A 26 5.35 -0.74 19.09
CA THR A 26 5.52 -1.96 19.86
C THR A 26 6.76 -1.97 20.75
N SER A 27 7.71 -1.07 20.49
CA SER A 27 8.94 -1.08 21.27
C SER A 27 8.92 -0.11 22.44
N GLY A 28 7.78 0.49 22.71
CA GLY A 28 7.68 1.41 23.83
C GLY A 28 8.06 2.84 23.50
N GLY A 29 8.17 3.17 22.22
CA GLY A 29 8.51 4.51 21.80
C GLY A 29 7.34 5.47 21.90
N VAL A 30 6.16 4.98 22.25
CA VAL A 30 4.97 5.80 22.33
C VAL A 30 4.50 5.78 23.77
N ASP A 31 4.43 6.94 24.37
CA ASP A 31 4.11 7.01 25.80
C ASP A 31 2.80 7.74 26.11
N ASN A 32 2.03 8.10 25.11
CA ASN A 32 0.73 8.70 25.37
C ASN A 32 -0.24 8.41 24.24
N MET A 33 -1.51 8.59 24.52
CA MET A 33 -2.56 8.22 23.58
C MET A 33 -2.57 9.09 22.33
N GLU A 34 -2.22 10.34 22.45
CA GLU A 34 -2.18 11.21 21.29
C GLU A 34 -1.16 10.74 20.28
N LYS A 35 0.04 10.42 20.74
CA LYS A 35 1.09 9.92 19.85
C LYS A 35 0.69 8.59 19.26
N TYR A 36 0.08 7.74 20.07
CA TYR A 36 -0.36 6.44 19.62
C TYR A 36 -1.35 6.59 18.47
N GLN A 37 -2.36 7.44 18.66
CA GLN A 37 -3.38 7.62 17.65
C GLN A 37 -2.81 8.25 16.38
N TYR A 38 -1.85 9.15 16.53
CA TYR A 38 -1.22 9.79 15.39
C TYR A 38 -0.49 8.73 14.54
N ILE A 39 0.25 7.85 15.19
CA ILE A 39 1.00 6.83 14.47
C ILE A 39 0.06 5.81 13.83
N ILE A 40 -0.98 5.41 14.55
CA ILE A 40 -1.96 4.47 14.00
C ILE A 40 -2.64 5.09 12.78
N GLY A 41 -2.93 6.39 12.83
CA GLY A 41 -3.51 7.08 11.67
C GLY A 41 -2.58 7.05 10.48
N GLN A 42 -1.28 7.22 10.69
CA GLN A 42 -0.32 7.16 9.61
C GLN A 42 -0.25 5.75 9.02
N ILE A 43 -0.23 4.74 9.87
CA ILE A 43 -0.17 3.36 9.41
C ILE A 43 -1.41 3.04 8.59
N THR A 44 -2.58 3.44 9.07
CA THR A 44 -3.84 3.18 8.38
C THR A 44 -3.84 3.84 7.01
N ALA A 45 -3.41 5.10 6.93
CA ALA A 45 -3.38 5.81 5.67
C ALA A 45 -2.39 5.19 4.69
N LEU A 46 -1.23 4.79 5.20
CA LEU A 46 -0.22 4.18 4.35
C LEU A 46 -0.68 2.82 3.83
N GLU A 47 -1.37 2.06 4.68
CA GLU A 47 -1.87 0.76 4.25
C GLU A 47 -2.97 0.90 3.21
N ALA A 48 -3.83 1.89 3.35
CA ALA A 48 -4.87 2.14 2.36
C ALA A 48 -4.24 2.54 1.03
N THR A 49 -3.19 3.37 1.08
CA THR A 49 -2.50 3.80 -0.12
C THR A 49 -1.79 2.62 -0.78
N ARG A 50 -1.17 1.76 0.02
CA ARG A 50 -0.50 0.58 -0.50
C ARG A 50 -1.50 -0.35 -1.19
N GLN A 51 -2.66 -0.51 -0.59
CA GLN A 51 -3.69 -1.37 -1.17
C GLN A 51 -4.12 -0.82 -2.53
N GLU A 52 -4.27 0.49 -2.61
CA GLU A 52 -4.66 1.10 -3.87
C GLU A 52 -3.59 0.93 -4.94
N LEU A 53 -2.32 1.08 -4.57
CA LEU A 53 -1.24 0.87 -5.52
C LEU A 53 -1.20 -0.57 -6.01
N SER A 54 -1.47 -1.52 -5.11
CA SER A 54 -1.52 -2.93 -5.49
C SER A 54 -2.68 -3.19 -6.44
N ASN A 55 -3.81 -2.54 -6.20
CA ASN A 55 -4.96 -2.69 -7.07
C ASN A 55 -4.64 -2.14 -8.46
N LEU A 56 -3.97 -1.01 -8.53
CA LEU A 56 -3.60 -0.43 -9.80
C LEU A 56 -2.63 -1.34 -10.57
N LEU A 57 -1.72 -1.96 -9.86
CA LEU A 57 -0.77 -2.86 -10.49
C LEU A 57 -1.50 -4.09 -11.03
N ASN A 58 -2.44 -4.63 -10.28
CA ASN A 58 -3.22 -5.76 -10.74
C ASN A 58 -4.02 -5.40 -11.96
N ASP A 59 -4.65 -4.23 -11.97
CA ASP A 59 -5.44 -3.81 -13.10
C ASP A 59 -4.57 -3.67 -14.34
N LYS A 60 -3.38 -3.14 -14.18
CA LYS A 60 -2.50 -2.99 -15.31
C LYS A 60 -2.09 -4.36 -15.86
N GLU A 61 -1.78 -5.28 -15.00
CA GLU A 61 -1.38 -6.62 -15.42
C GLU A 61 -2.52 -7.34 -16.11
N GLN A 62 -3.72 -7.19 -15.62
CA GLN A 62 -4.86 -7.83 -16.22
C GLN A 62 -5.16 -7.22 -17.59
N ASN A 63 -5.03 -5.93 -17.72
CA ASN A 63 -5.26 -5.31 -19.01
C ASN A 63 -4.26 -5.82 -20.04
N GLU A 64 -3.05 -6.03 -19.63
CA GLU A 64 -2.04 -6.50 -20.55
C GLU A 64 -2.26 -7.92 -20.97
N LYS A 65 -2.71 -8.79 -20.07
CA LYS A 65 -2.89 -10.11 -20.40
C LYS A 65 -4.24 -10.39 -20.87
N GLY A 66 -5.15 -9.86 -20.30
CA GLY A 66 -6.42 -10.22 -20.59
C GLY A 66 -7.25 -9.44 -21.39
N THR A 67 -6.70 -8.82 -22.20
CA THR A 67 -7.38 -8.00 -22.97
C THR A 67 -8.58 -8.61 -23.41
N VAL A 68 -8.52 -9.68 -23.67
CA VAL A 68 -9.50 -10.40 -24.14
C VAL A 68 -10.59 -10.64 -23.32
N ILE A 69 -10.44 -11.20 -22.46
CA ILE A 69 -11.35 -11.54 -21.62
C ILE A 69 -12.22 -10.71 -21.02
N ASN A 70 -11.88 -9.86 -20.62
CA ASN A 70 -12.61 -9.15 -19.85
C ASN A 70 -13.80 -8.70 -20.25
N ILE A 71 -14.04 -8.75 -21.13
CA ILE A 71 -15.13 -8.33 -21.57
C ILE A 71 -16.23 -8.67 -20.85
N ASN A 72 -16.45 -9.59 -20.75
CA ASN A 72 -17.51 -10.01 -20.17
C ASN A 72 -17.76 -9.74 -18.90
N THR A 73 -17.19 -9.59 -18.49
CA THR A 73 -17.39 -9.42 -17.19
C THR A 73 -17.97 -8.33 -16.84
N LYS A 74 -18.09 -7.98 -17.24
CA LYS A 74 -18.50 -7.25 -16.76
C LYS A 74 -19.27 -6.89 -16.34
N GLN A 75 -19.26 -6.90 -16.24
CA GLN A 75 -19.78 -6.76 -15.78
C GLN A 75 -20.12 -6.43 -15.47
#